data_1590481e28a3598290e313e801ef9d1c
#
_entry.id   1590481e28a3598290e313e801ef9d1c
#
_cell.length_a   1.000
_cell.length_b   1.000
_cell.length_c   1.000
_cell.angle_alpha   90.00
_cell.angle_beta   90.00
_cell.angle_gamma   90.00
#
_symmetry.space_group_name_H-M   'P 1'
#
loop_
_entity.id
_entity.type
_entity.pdbx_description
1 polymer ?
#
loop_
_entity_poly.entity_id
_entity_poly.type
_entity_poly.pdbx_seq_one_letter_code
_entity_poly.pdbx_strand_id
1 'polypeptide(L)'
;MDLADLKNKLNRPVTLWGMMGAGKTKTGRHMASLLNLSFLDSDIEIEKAAGMTIPEIFEKYGEAWFRCGEEKVIRRLLADENPCIIALGGGAVMSTATQALLSRKALNIWLR
;
A
#
# COMPACT_ATOMS: atom_id res chain seq x y z
N MET A 1 15.72 17.38 -11.76
CA MET A 1 15.04 16.18 -12.28
C MET A 1 13.58 16.50 -12.54
N ASP A 2 13.10 16.33 -13.75
CA ASP A 2 11.69 16.57 -14.02
C ASP A 2 10.86 15.29 -13.77
N LEU A 3 9.53 15.40 -13.91
CA LEU A 3 8.64 14.29 -13.64
C LEU A 3 8.83 13.11 -14.60
N ALA A 4 9.18 13.39 -15.86
CA ALA A 4 9.42 12.32 -16.83
C ALA A 4 10.67 11.52 -16.44
N ASP A 5 11.73 12.21 -16.02
CA ASP A 5 12.95 11.54 -15.55
C ASP A 5 12.70 10.70 -14.32
N LEU A 6 11.92 11.25 -13.37
CA LEU A 6 11.56 10.53 -12.16
C LEU A 6 10.77 9.27 -12.49
N LYS A 7 9.77 9.38 -13.35
CA LYS A 7 8.97 8.23 -13.79
C LYS A 7 9.82 7.16 -14.43
N ASN A 8 10.76 7.55 -15.29
CA ASN A 8 11.63 6.60 -15.97
C ASN A 8 12.56 5.86 -15.02
N LYS A 9 12.89 6.46 -13.88
CA LYS A 9 13.73 5.85 -12.84
C LYS A 9 12.95 4.97 -11.89
N LEU A 10 11.62 5.12 -11.82
CA LEU A 10 10.78 4.29 -10.98
C LEU A 10 10.58 2.94 -11.66
N ASN A 11 11.17 1.91 -11.09
CA ASN A 11 11.09 0.55 -11.61
C ASN A 11 10.41 -0.42 -10.65
N ARG A 12 9.71 0.10 -9.64
CA ARG A 12 9.05 -0.69 -8.60
C ARG A 12 7.90 0.11 -8.00
N PRO A 13 6.98 -0.54 -7.29
CA PRO A 13 5.92 0.15 -6.57
C PRO A 13 6.48 1.12 -5.52
N VAL A 14 5.78 2.24 -5.35
CA VAL A 14 6.06 3.22 -4.30
C VAL A 14 5.00 3.07 -3.22
N THR A 15 5.40 2.81 -1.98
CA THR A 15 4.46 2.67 -0.87
C THR A 15 4.52 3.90 0.03
N LEU A 16 3.35 4.32 0.50
CA LEU A 16 3.22 5.44 1.42
C LEU A 16 2.85 4.91 2.79
N TRP A 17 3.67 5.24 3.78
CA TRP A 17 3.50 4.83 5.17
C TRP A 17 3.12 6.04 6.00
N GLY A 18 2.41 5.84 7.06
CA GLY A 18 2.07 6.90 7.99
C GLY A 18 0.85 6.55 8.79
N MET A 19 0.64 7.29 9.86
CA MET A 19 -0.53 7.08 10.70
C MET A 19 -1.80 7.58 10.00
N MET A 20 -2.94 7.08 10.47
CA MET A 20 -4.23 7.57 10.01
C MET A 20 -4.27 9.11 10.18
N GLY A 21 -4.71 9.81 9.15
CA GLY A 21 -4.74 11.26 9.17
C GLY A 21 -3.48 11.94 8.66
N ALA A 22 -2.44 11.18 8.29
CA ALA A 22 -1.22 11.77 7.71
C ALA A 22 -1.38 12.19 6.25
N GLY A 23 -2.56 11.99 5.66
CA GLY A 23 -2.82 12.41 4.29
C GLY A 23 -2.31 11.46 3.22
N LYS A 24 -2.13 10.18 3.55
CA LYS A 24 -1.61 9.17 2.60
C LYS A 24 -2.42 9.09 1.31
N THR A 25 -3.74 9.03 1.43
CA THR A 25 -4.63 8.89 0.26
C THR A 25 -4.53 10.12 -0.62
N LYS A 26 -4.64 11.32 -0.02
CA LYS A 26 -4.58 12.58 -0.76
C LYS A 26 -3.22 12.74 -1.45
N THR A 27 -2.14 12.54 -0.71
CA THR A 27 -0.78 12.63 -1.24
C THR A 27 -0.54 11.60 -2.33
N GLY A 28 -0.98 10.36 -2.08
CA GLY A 28 -0.79 9.27 -3.03
C GLY A 28 -1.52 9.50 -4.34
N ARG A 29 -2.76 9.97 -4.28
CA ARG A 29 -3.53 10.28 -5.49
C ARG A 29 -2.89 11.41 -6.27
N HIS A 30 -2.38 12.42 -5.58
CA HIS A 30 -1.71 13.55 -6.22
C HIS A 30 -0.42 13.10 -6.91
N MET A 31 0.41 12.31 -6.24
CA MET A 31 1.63 11.75 -6.83
C MET A 31 1.33 10.89 -8.04
N ALA A 32 0.33 10.01 -7.92
CA ALA A 32 -0.06 9.13 -9.03
C ALA A 32 -0.50 9.94 -10.25
N SER A 33 -1.26 10.99 -10.02
CA SER A 33 -1.71 11.89 -11.09
C SER A 33 -0.53 12.56 -11.77
N LEU A 34 0.40 13.13 -10.99
CA LEU A 34 1.58 13.82 -11.54
C LEU A 34 2.49 12.88 -12.33
N LEU A 35 2.62 11.64 -11.89
CA LEU A 35 3.50 10.66 -12.51
C LEU A 35 2.80 9.77 -13.53
N ASN A 36 1.49 9.95 -13.71
CA ASN A 36 0.66 9.12 -14.57
C ASN A 36 0.77 7.64 -14.20
N LEU A 37 0.68 7.35 -12.90
CA LEU A 37 0.72 5.99 -12.35
C LEU A 37 -0.62 5.65 -11.71
N SER A 38 -0.88 4.35 -11.54
CA SER A 38 -2.06 3.88 -10.82
C SER A 38 -1.89 4.15 -9.32
N PHE A 39 -3.00 4.45 -8.66
CA PHE A 39 -3.06 4.56 -7.20
C PHE A 39 -3.87 3.41 -6.63
N LEU A 40 -3.33 2.76 -5.61
CA LEU A 40 -4.00 1.68 -4.89
C LEU A 40 -3.96 1.98 -3.39
N ASP A 41 -5.02 1.58 -2.70
CA ASP A 41 -5.12 1.67 -1.24
C ASP A 41 -5.24 0.25 -0.71
N SER A 42 -4.31 -0.17 0.14
CA SER A 42 -4.28 -1.55 0.62
C SER A 42 -5.55 -1.93 1.40
N ASP A 43 -6.14 -1.01 2.16
CA ASP A 43 -7.36 -1.29 2.90
C ASP A 43 -8.55 -1.56 1.95
N ILE A 44 -8.66 -0.76 0.88
CA ILE A 44 -9.70 -0.96 -0.13
C ILE A 44 -9.49 -2.31 -0.82
N GLU A 45 -8.27 -2.65 -1.14
CA GLU A 45 -7.98 -3.93 -1.80
C GLU A 45 -8.29 -5.12 -0.90
N ILE A 46 -8.05 -4.98 0.41
CA ILE A 46 -8.41 -6.01 1.38
C ILE A 46 -9.93 -6.20 1.42
N GLU A 47 -10.68 -5.11 1.47
CA GLU A 47 -12.14 -5.17 1.50
C GLU A 47 -12.69 -5.82 0.22
N LYS A 48 -12.13 -5.49 -0.92
CA LYS A 48 -12.52 -6.12 -2.19
C LYS A 48 -12.25 -7.63 -2.17
N ALA A 49 -11.08 -8.02 -1.68
CA ALA A 49 -10.70 -9.43 -1.63
C ALA A 49 -11.58 -10.23 -0.67
N ALA A 50 -11.96 -9.64 0.45
CA ALA A 50 -12.76 -10.29 1.48
C ALA A 50 -14.26 -10.25 1.19
N GLY A 51 -14.71 -9.31 0.36
CA GLY A 51 -16.13 -9.11 0.10
C GLY A 51 -16.89 -8.51 1.28
N MET A 52 -16.19 -7.84 2.19
CA MET A 52 -16.77 -7.22 3.38
C MET A 52 -15.88 -6.08 3.86
N THR A 53 -16.44 -5.22 4.73
CA THR A 53 -15.67 -4.10 5.30
C THR A 53 -14.68 -4.60 6.34
N ILE A 54 -13.66 -3.78 6.61
CA ILE A 54 -12.67 -4.12 7.63
C ILE A 54 -13.32 -4.30 9.02
N PRO A 55 -14.24 -3.42 9.49
CA PRO A 55 -14.93 -3.68 10.74
C PRO A 55 -15.67 -5.02 10.78
N GLU A 56 -16.29 -5.41 9.67
CA GLU A 56 -16.97 -6.71 9.56
C GLU A 56 -15.98 -7.86 9.65
N ILE A 57 -14.81 -7.72 9.05
CA ILE A 57 -13.73 -8.73 9.11
C ILE A 57 -13.30 -8.92 10.57
N PHE A 58 -13.05 -7.83 11.30
CA PHE A 58 -12.64 -7.90 12.70
C PHE A 58 -13.69 -8.57 13.56
N GLU A 59 -14.96 -8.23 13.35
CA GLU A 59 -16.05 -8.81 14.12
C GLU A 59 -16.22 -10.31 13.85
N LYS A 60 -16.13 -10.71 12.59
CA LYS A 60 -16.39 -12.09 12.18
C LYS A 60 -15.19 -13.01 12.36
N TYR A 61 -14.00 -12.55 12.05
CA TYR A 61 -12.80 -13.40 12.00
C TYR A 61 -11.69 -12.98 12.96
N GLY A 62 -11.72 -11.75 13.46
CA GLY A 62 -10.73 -11.25 14.41
C GLY A 62 -9.49 -10.65 13.76
N GLU A 63 -8.64 -10.06 14.61
CA GLU A 63 -7.45 -9.33 14.15
C GLU A 63 -6.42 -10.22 13.47
N ALA A 64 -6.15 -11.40 14.03
CA ALA A 64 -5.12 -12.29 13.48
C ALA A 64 -5.45 -12.70 12.04
N TRP A 65 -6.73 -13.00 11.78
CA TRP A 65 -7.17 -13.34 10.42
C TRP A 65 -7.01 -12.15 9.49
N PHE A 66 -7.38 -10.95 9.96
CA PHE A 66 -7.23 -9.72 9.17
C PHE A 66 -5.76 -9.47 8.82
N ARG A 67 -4.85 -9.58 9.80
CA ARG A 67 -3.42 -9.35 9.56
C ARG A 67 -2.83 -10.35 8.56
N CYS A 68 -3.27 -11.59 8.63
CA CYS A 68 -2.85 -12.61 7.67
C CYS A 68 -3.32 -12.26 6.26
N GLY A 69 -4.57 -11.85 6.12
CA GLY A 69 -5.13 -11.44 4.84
C GLY A 69 -4.48 -10.17 4.29
N GLU A 70 -4.20 -9.21 5.17
CA GLU A 70 -3.51 -7.98 4.80
C GLU A 70 -2.13 -8.28 4.21
N GLU A 71 -1.36 -9.15 4.85
CA GLU A 71 -0.04 -9.55 4.36
C GLU A 71 -0.14 -10.21 2.98
N LYS A 72 -1.13 -11.07 2.79
CA LYS A 72 -1.33 -11.74 1.49
C LYS A 72 -1.70 -10.75 0.39
N VAL A 73 -2.56 -9.79 0.69
CA VAL A 73 -2.96 -8.77 -0.28
C VAL A 73 -1.77 -7.90 -0.65
N ILE A 74 -1.01 -7.44 0.33
CA ILE A 74 0.18 -6.61 0.06
C ILE A 74 1.18 -7.39 -0.78
N ARG A 75 1.41 -8.66 -0.48
CA ARG A 75 2.29 -9.51 -1.27
C ARG A 75 1.82 -9.61 -2.72
N ARG A 76 0.53 -9.75 -2.94
CA ARG A 76 -0.04 -9.78 -4.28
C ARG A 76 0.17 -8.47 -5.03
N LEU A 77 -0.07 -7.33 -4.34
CA LEU A 77 0.11 -6.02 -4.95
C LEU A 77 1.56 -5.75 -5.34
N LEU A 78 2.51 -6.27 -4.58
CA LEU A 78 3.93 -6.09 -4.84
C LEU A 78 4.50 -7.11 -5.82
N ALA A 79 3.78 -8.18 -6.12
CA ALA A 79 4.22 -9.20 -7.05
C ALA A 79 4.29 -8.66 -8.48
N ASP A 80 3.42 -7.72 -8.83
CA ASP A 80 3.46 -7.00 -10.08
C ASP A 80 4.48 -5.87 -9.91
N GLU A 81 5.62 -6.01 -10.56
CA GLU A 81 6.73 -5.07 -10.39
C GLU A 81 6.55 -3.75 -11.14
N ASN A 82 5.41 -3.55 -11.80
CA ASN A 82 5.13 -2.30 -12.49
C ASN A 82 5.01 -1.14 -11.48
N PRO A 83 5.54 0.04 -11.83
CA PRO A 83 5.42 1.19 -10.95
C PRO A 83 3.97 1.57 -10.67
N CYS A 84 3.65 1.81 -9.40
CA CYS A 84 2.36 2.29 -8.94
C CYS A 84 2.54 2.92 -7.58
N ILE A 85 1.52 3.64 -7.13
CA ILE A 85 1.52 4.24 -5.79
C ILE A 85 0.56 3.45 -4.91
N ILE A 86 1.04 2.97 -3.77
CA ILE A 86 0.24 2.17 -2.83
C ILE A 86 0.23 2.84 -1.47
N ALA A 87 -0.94 3.28 -1.02
CA ALA A 87 -1.11 3.74 0.36
C ALA A 87 -1.35 2.52 1.25
N LEU A 88 -0.53 2.35 2.28
CA LEU A 88 -0.64 1.23 3.21
C LEU A 88 -1.46 1.59 4.43
N GLY A 89 -2.28 0.66 4.91
CA GLY A 89 -3.00 0.82 6.15
C GLY A 89 -2.05 0.99 7.33
N GLY A 90 -2.50 1.70 8.37
CA GLY A 90 -1.63 2.07 9.49
C GLY A 90 -0.98 0.92 10.22
N GLY A 91 -1.62 -0.26 10.25
CA GLY A 91 -1.07 -1.44 10.92
C GLY A 91 -0.27 -2.37 10.02
N ALA A 92 -0.27 -2.13 8.71
CA ALA A 92 0.39 -3.03 7.76
C ALA A 92 1.88 -3.16 8.01
N VAL A 93 2.52 -2.05 8.40
CA VAL A 93 3.97 -2.00 8.61
C VAL A 93 4.41 -2.56 9.95
N MET A 94 3.48 -2.99 10.79
CA MET A 94 3.82 -3.62 12.09
C MET A 94 4.30 -5.06 11.91
N SER A 95 3.99 -5.70 10.81
CA SER A 95 4.43 -7.07 10.52
C SER A 95 5.89 -7.07 10.04
N THR A 96 6.73 -7.87 10.69
CA THR A 96 8.13 -8.04 10.29
C THR A 96 8.23 -8.61 8.88
N ALA A 97 7.37 -9.58 8.54
CA ALA A 97 7.34 -10.19 7.22
C ALA A 97 6.98 -9.15 6.15
N THR A 98 5.98 -8.31 6.42
CA THR A 98 5.58 -7.25 5.50
C THR A 98 6.71 -6.23 5.33
N GLN A 99 7.35 -5.82 6.41
CA GLN A 99 8.48 -4.88 6.34
C GLN A 99 9.62 -5.44 5.48
N ALA A 100 9.96 -6.71 5.65
CA ALA A 100 11.01 -7.35 4.86
C ALA A 100 10.64 -7.36 3.36
N LEU A 101 9.39 -7.66 3.06
CA LEU A 101 8.90 -7.69 1.69
C LEU A 101 8.95 -6.29 1.06
N LEU A 102 8.50 -5.27 1.80
CA LEU A 102 8.51 -3.88 1.33
C LEU A 102 9.92 -3.38 1.08
N SER A 103 10.88 -3.73 1.94
CA SER A 103 12.28 -3.36 1.76
C SER A 103 12.86 -3.87 0.44
N ARG A 104 12.46 -5.07 0.04
CA ARG A 104 12.99 -5.69 -1.18
C ARG A 104 12.26 -5.27 -2.44
N LYS A 105 10.97 -5.00 -2.35
CA LYS A 105 10.10 -4.89 -3.53
C LYS A 105 9.62 -3.47 -3.82
N ALA A 106 9.75 -2.54 -2.89
CA ALA A 106 9.15 -1.22 -3.02
C ALA A 106 10.09 -0.09 -2.62
N LEU A 107 9.81 1.10 -3.15
CA LEU A 107 10.36 2.35 -2.64
C LEU A 107 9.39 2.86 -1.58
N ASN A 108 9.84 2.99 -0.34
CA ASN A 108 8.97 3.27 0.79
C ASN A 108 9.14 4.71 1.24
N ILE A 109 8.03 5.44 1.33
CA ILE A 109 8.00 6.84 1.74
C ILE A 109 7.18 6.97 3.01
N TRP A 110 7.79 7.51 4.05
CA TRP A 110 7.14 7.74 5.34
C TRP A 110 6.56 9.15 5.38
N LEU A 111 5.25 9.28 5.57
CA LEU A 111 4.57 10.56 5.73
C LEU A 111 4.38 10.87 7.20
N ARG A 112 4.73 12.09 7.58
CA ARG A 112 4.62 12.55 8.96
C ARG A 112 3.61 13.67 9.10
#